data_8e0731df1ea08124b2c63dc6b4517968
#
_entry.id   8e0731df1ea08124b2c63dc6b4517968
#
_cell.length_a   1.000
_cell.length_b   1.000
_cell.length_c   1.000
_cell.angle_alpha   90.00
_cell.angle_beta   90.00
_cell.angle_gamma   90.00
#
_symmetry.space_group_name_H-M   'P 1'
#
loop_
_entity.id
_entity.type
_entity.pdbx_description
1 polymer ?
#
loop_
_entity_poly.entity_id
_entity_poly.type
_entity_poly.pdbx_seq_one_letter_code
_entity_poly.pdbx_strand_id
1 'polypeptide(L)'
;NVVAYDESLGKLDYILVGSIDQGTAFNTISSFCFKAKDGKTMGLNLDYFRGKNFDMQVDRRISAAPIDFNVGSKLIPGYDILGDTKFSLRWEGYIVAPYSGETEFELSYDDGANLWFDGEQVVDNFRNGPKRVVTFKRNLVAGKSYPLKIEAYQDGGTWEFALKWKLPVKIQEPDMSALLKRVRDDGTKLMLIDNAESWMSKLRAVGAVPGYKVFHPSKAWVGSSFMVREHPFFNELPVNKGMNWEYQRLVVYDGPKHFGLYEMQGEEPVVSLVGSPFHQITTSVGVLPYGKGKIVFSSLDLLPNLSLDSKPANVPKKILCNYLKWATDVPMTETYFK
;
A
#
# COMPACT_ATOMS: atom_id res chain seq x y z
N ASN A 1 4.44 -3.59 -14.08
CA ASN A 1 5.09 -4.85 -13.70
C ASN A 1 5.64 -4.71 -12.29
N VAL A 2 5.17 -5.55 -11.38
CA VAL A 2 5.81 -5.70 -10.08
C VAL A 2 7.04 -6.57 -10.33
N VAL A 3 8.21 -5.96 -10.27
CA VAL A 3 9.49 -6.66 -10.36
C VAL A 3 10.35 -6.21 -9.19
N ALA A 4 11.13 -7.15 -8.65
CA ALA A 4 12.17 -6.78 -7.72
C ALA A 4 13.15 -5.83 -8.42
N TYR A 5 13.65 -4.85 -7.67
CA TYR A 5 14.73 -4.02 -8.18
C TYR A 5 15.94 -4.92 -8.42
N ASP A 6 16.46 -4.85 -9.63
CA ASP A 6 17.68 -5.56 -10.04
C ASP A 6 18.67 -4.53 -10.59
N GLU A 7 19.88 -4.55 -10.07
CA GLU A 7 20.94 -3.63 -10.49
C GLU A 7 21.36 -3.82 -11.95
N SER A 8 21.08 -4.99 -12.53
CA SER A 8 21.32 -5.27 -13.96
C SER A 8 20.35 -4.58 -14.90
N LEU A 9 19.21 -4.05 -14.40
CA LEU A 9 18.27 -3.28 -15.21
C LEU A 9 18.97 -2.07 -15.82
N GLY A 10 18.72 -1.81 -17.10
CA GLY A 10 19.24 -0.65 -17.83
C GLY A 10 18.82 0.68 -17.21
N LYS A 11 18.94 1.76 -17.96
CA LYS A 11 18.51 3.09 -17.51
C LYS A 11 17.02 3.07 -17.16
N LEU A 12 16.67 3.59 -16.00
CA LEU A 12 15.30 3.68 -15.48
C LEU A 12 14.90 5.14 -15.34
N ASP A 13 13.66 5.45 -15.73
CA ASP A 13 13.10 6.79 -15.53
C ASP A 13 12.75 6.99 -14.05
N TYR A 14 12.22 5.94 -13.41
CA TYR A 14 11.87 5.97 -11.98
C TYR A 14 11.98 4.58 -11.35
N ILE A 15 12.09 4.59 -10.03
CA ILE A 15 12.01 3.40 -9.18
C ILE A 15 10.95 3.70 -8.12
N LEU A 16 9.90 2.90 -8.09
CA LEU A 16 8.85 3.00 -7.10
C LEU A 16 9.11 1.98 -6.01
N VAL A 17 9.27 2.46 -4.79
CA VAL A 17 9.59 1.60 -3.65
C VAL A 17 8.41 1.52 -2.71
N GLY A 18 7.94 0.29 -2.52
CA GLY A 18 6.99 -0.09 -1.50
C GLY A 18 7.66 -0.66 -0.25
N SER A 19 6.86 -1.32 0.58
CA SER A 19 7.36 -2.02 1.78
C SER A 19 8.40 -3.07 1.43
N ILE A 20 9.44 -3.16 2.25
CA ILE A 20 10.47 -4.19 2.11
C ILE A 20 10.00 -5.42 2.90
N ASP A 21 9.69 -6.49 2.17
CA ASP A 21 9.54 -7.80 2.76
C ASP A 21 10.91 -8.49 2.83
N GLN A 22 11.39 -8.76 4.02
CA GLN A 22 12.71 -9.38 4.23
C GLN A 22 12.69 -10.91 4.27
N GLY A 23 11.53 -11.55 3.99
CA GLY A 23 11.40 -13.00 4.02
C GLY A 23 11.61 -13.66 5.39
N THR A 24 11.69 -12.88 6.47
CA THR A 24 11.92 -13.36 7.84
C THR A 24 10.66 -13.55 8.65
N ALA A 25 9.56 -12.88 8.25
CA ALA A 25 8.27 -12.92 8.92
C ALA A 25 7.14 -12.99 7.88
N PHE A 26 5.93 -13.32 8.33
CA PHE A 26 4.74 -13.16 7.51
C PHE A 26 4.37 -11.68 7.42
N ASN A 27 4.32 -11.18 6.20
CA ASN A 27 3.97 -9.80 5.89
C ASN A 27 2.70 -9.75 5.06
N THR A 28 1.93 -8.70 5.22
CA THR A 28 0.76 -8.42 4.38
C THR A 28 1.18 -8.29 2.92
N ILE A 29 0.46 -8.95 2.03
CA ILE A 29 0.75 -8.91 0.60
C ILE A 29 0.45 -7.52 0.06
N SER A 30 1.44 -6.90 -0.57
CA SER A 30 1.29 -5.58 -1.17
C SER A 30 0.22 -5.57 -2.27
N SER A 31 -0.58 -4.52 -2.32
CA SER A 31 -1.58 -4.30 -3.37
C SER A 31 -1.01 -4.40 -4.79
N PHE A 32 0.25 -4.04 -4.99
CA PHE A 32 0.93 -4.16 -6.28
C PHE A 32 1.12 -5.61 -6.75
N CYS A 33 1.07 -6.56 -5.83
CA CYS A 33 1.16 -7.98 -6.13
C CYS A 33 -0.19 -8.59 -6.52
N PHE A 34 -1.28 -7.82 -6.54
CA PHE A 34 -2.59 -8.29 -6.96
C PHE A 34 -2.97 -7.77 -8.34
N LYS A 35 -3.62 -8.64 -9.13
CA LYS A 35 -4.27 -8.27 -10.37
C LYS A 35 -5.70 -8.79 -10.38
N ALA A 36 -6.61 -8.01 -10.93
CA ALA A 36 -7.99 -8.41 -11.14
C ALA A 36 -8.10 -9.56 -12.16
N LYS A 37 -9.30 -10.11 -12.33
CA LYS A 37 -9.59 -11.21 -13.26
C LYS A 37 -9.23 -10.89 -14.74
N ASP A 38 -9.15 -9.61 -15.09
CA ASP A 38 -8.70 -9.18 -16.42
C ASP A 38 -7.17 -9.35 -16.63
N GLY A 39 -6.42 -9.71 -15.58
CA GLY A 39 -4.98 -9.89 -15.59
C GLY A 39 -4.17 -8.59 -15.73
N LYS A 40 -4.81 -7.43 -15.69
CA LYS A 40 -4.21 -6.12 -15.96
C LYS A 40 -4.41 -5.12 -14.83
N THR A 41 -5.65 -4.95 -14.39
CA THR A 41 -6.01 -3.97 -13.37
C THR A 41 -5.45 -4.39 -12.01
N MET A 42 -4.81 -3.45 -11.30
CA MET A 42 -4.31 -3.69 -9.95
C MET A 42 -5.45 -3.95 -8.97
N GLY A 43 -5.27 -4.95 -8.09
CA GLY A 43 -6.25 -5.35 -7.09
C GLY A 43 -6.95 -6.66 -7.44
N LEU A 44 -7.90 -7.06 -6.60
CA LEU A 44 -8.70 -8.27 -6.77
C LEU A 44 -10.18 -7.89 -7.03
N ASN A 45 -10.86 -8.65 -7.85
CA ASN A 45 -12.32 -8.57 -7.88
C ASN A 45 -12.87 -8.99 -6.52
N LEU A 46 -13.68 -8.15 -5.91
CA LEU A 46 -14.27 -8.38 -4.60
C LEU A 46 -15.78 -8.28 -4.70
N ASP A 47 -16.45 -9.40 -4.44
CA ASP A 47 -17.89 -9.50 -4.36
C ASP A 47 -18.33 -9.52 -2.90
N TYR A 48 -19.38 -8.77 -2.60
CA TYR A 48 -19.98 -8.64 -1.27
C TYR A 48 -21.35 -9.28 -1.27
N PHE A 49 -21.65 -10.08 -0.24
CA PHE A 49 -22.91 -10.76 -0.08
C PHE A 49 -23.45 -10.56 1.34
N ARG A 50 -24.78 -10.39 1.46
CA ARG A 50 -25.45 -10.56 2.75
C ARG A 50 -25.62 -12.03 3.05
N GLY A 51 -25.49 -12.39 4.33
CA GLY A 51 -25.52 -13.80 4.73
C GLY A 51 -24.24 -14.54 4.34
N LYS A 52 -24.20 -15.80 4.68
CA LYS A 52 -22.99 -16.64 4.56
C LYS A 52 -22.94 -17.53 3.31
N ASN A 53 -23.97 -17.56 2.50
CA ASN A 53 -24.12 -18.56 1.44
C ASN A 53 -23.80 -18.04 0.04
N PHE A 54 -23.32 -16.78 -0.12
CA PHE A 54 -23.04 -16.13 -1.43
C PHE A 54 -24.25 -16.03 -2.37
N ASP A 55 -25.46 -16.02 -1.84
CA ASP A 55 -26.71 -16.02 -2.62
C ASP A 55 -27.30 -14.60 -2.80
N MET A 56 -26.94 -13.65 -1.95
CA MET A 56 -27.45 -12.29 -2.01
C MET A 56 -26.29 -11.30 -2.23
N GLN A 57 -25.86 -11.18 -3.47
CA GLN A 57 -24.84 -10.19 -3.84
C GLN A 57 -25.38 -8.77 -3.70
N VAL A 58 -24.66 -7.94 -2.96
CA VAL A 58 -25.03 -6.53 -2.71
C VAL A 58 -24.10 -5.54 -3.39
N ASP A 59 -22.87 -5.95 -3.69
CA ASP A 59 -21.91 -5.11 -4.39
C ASP A 59 -20.81 -5.93 -5.07
N ARG A 60 -20.15 -5.31 -6.04
CA ARG A 60 -18.98 -5.84 -6.74
C ARG A 60 -18.05 -4.71 -7.12
N ARG A 61 -16.75 -4.88 -6.83
CA ARG A 61 -15.73 -3.89 -7.17
C ARG A 61 -14.36 -4.53 -7.37
N ILE A 62 -13.38 -3.77 -7.87
CA ILE A 62 -11.98 -4.14 -7.81
C ILE A 62 -11.39 -3.48 -6.56
N SER A 63 -10.92 -4.29 -5.62
CA SER A 63 -10.31 -3.84 -4.39
C SER A 63 -8.78 -3.89 -4.52
N ALA A 64 -8.14 -2.74 -4.41
CA ALA A 64 -6.69 -2.63 -4.29
C ALA A 64 -6.21 -2.69 -2.83
N ALA A 65 -7.11 -2.84 -1.85
CA ALA A 65 -6.71 -2.99 -0.45
C ALA A 65 -5.96 -4.31 -0.23
N PRO A 66 -4.91 -4.32 0.60
CA PRO A 66 -4.37 -5.56 1.14
C PRO A 66 -5.46 -6.35 1.86
N ILE A 67 -5.36 -7.67 1.83
CA ILE A 67 -6.27 -8.52 2.60
C ILE A 67 -5.70 -8.63 4.02
N ASP A 68 -6.10 -7.72 4.90
CA ASP A 68 -5.70 -7.69 6.32
C ASP A 68 -6.75 -6.88 7.11
N PHE A 69 -7.80 -7.56 7.54
CA PHE A 69 -9.00 -6.95 8.15
C PHE A 69 -9.30 -7.56 9.50
N ASN A 70 -9.78 -6.75 10.43
CA ASN A 70 -10.29 -7.20 11.73
C ASN A 70 -11.41 -6.28 12.24
N VAL A 71 -12.10 -6.69 13.28
CA VAL A 71 -13.23 -5.95 13.90
C VAL A 71 -12.96 -4.46 14.13
N GLY A 72 -11.71 -4.12 14.44
CA GLY A 72 -11.32 -2.72 14.69
C GLY A 72 -10.98 -1.94 13.44
N SER A 73 -10.79 -2.59 12.29
CA SER A 73 -10.15 -1.93 11.15
C SER A 73 -11.09 -1.13 10.28
N LYS A 74 -12.40 -1.24 10.37
CA LYS A 74 -13.38 -0.54 9.47
C LYS A 74 -12.91 -0.42 8.01
N LEU A 75 -11.93 -1.22 7.62
CA LEU A 75 -11.18 -1.11 6.37
C LEU A 75 -11.67 -2.09 5.30
N ILE A 76 -12.70 -2.88 5.58
CA ILE A 76 -13.34 -3.59 4.48
C ILE A 76 -14.03 -2.52 3.64
N PRO A 77 -13.59 -2.33 2.39
CA PRO A 77 -14.31 -1.46 1.48
C PRO A 77 -15.76 -1.95 1.38
N GLY A 78 -16.74 -1.09 1.63
CA GLY A 78 -18.14 -1.48 1.63
C GLY A 78 -18.69 -2.06 2.93
N TYR A 79 -17.98 -1.94 4.03
CA TYR A 79 -18.46 -2.35 5.35
C TYR A 79 -19.86 -1.75 5.67
N ASP A 80 -20.07 -0.50 5.29
CA ASP A 80 -21.36 0.19 5.49
C ASP A 80 -22.54 -0.49 4.74
N ILE A 81 -22.23 -1.26 3.70
CA ILE A 81 -23.22 -1.98 2.87
C ILE A 81 -23.58 -3.34 3.48
N LEU A 82 -22.61 -3.98 4.15
CA LEU A 82 -22.77 -5.34 4.66
C LEU A 82 -23.58 -5.44 5.94
N GLY A 83 -23.59 -4.36 6.76
CA GLY A 83 -24.13 -4.41 8.12
C GLY A 83 -23.21 -5.20 9.07
N ASP A 84 -23.63 -5.30 10.34
CA ASP A 84 -22.70 -5.68 11.41
C ASP A 84 -22.56 -7.18 11.68
N THR A 85 -23.35 -8.08 11.03
CA THR A 85 -23.44 -9.43 11.58
C THR A 85 -23.18 -10.54 10.58
N LYS A 86 -23.91 -10.64 9.48
CA LYS A 86 -23.81 -11.82 8.61
C LYS A 86 -23.50 -11.41 7.18
N PHE A 87 -22.30 -11.73 6.76
CA PHE A 87 -21.87 -11.43 5.39
C PHE A 87 -20.89 -12.50 4.87
N SER A 88 -20.74 -12.52 3.57
CA SER A 88 -19.67 -13.25 2.91
C SER A 88 -18.99 -12.41 1.85
N LEU A 89 -17.73 -12.69 1.63
CA LEU A 89 -16.83 -12.00 0.72
C LEU A 89 -16.19 -13.00 -0.23
N ARG A 90 -16.05 -12.64 -1.49
CA ARG A 90 -15.30 -13.41 -2.47
C ARG A 90 -14.30 -12.54 -3.17
N TRP A 91 -13.01 -12.87 -3.03
CA TRP A 91 -11.92 -12.27 -3.80
C TRP A 91 -11.52 -13.21 -4.93
N GLU A 92 -11.34 -12.67 -6.11
CA GLU A 92 -10.88 -13.40 -7.28
C GLU A 92 -9.94 -12.55 -8.13
N GLY A 93 -8.89 -13.19 -8.66
CA GLY A 93 -7.91 -12.55 -9.51
C GLY A 93 -6.60 -13.32 -9.49
N TYR A 94 -5.49 -12.59 -9.41
CA TYR A 94 -4.15 -13.18 -9.45
C TYR A 94 -3.24 -12.57 -8.41
N ILE A 95 -2.31 -13.39 -7.90
CA ILE A 95 -1.09 -12.92 -7.23
C ILE A 95 0.05 -12.93 -8.24
N VAL A 96 0.79 -11.83 -8.32
CA VAL A 96 2.03 -11.73 -9.08
C VAL A 96 3.20 -11.93 -8.13
N ALA A 97 4.00 -12.95 -8.37
CA ALA A 97 5.17 -13.23 -7.56
C ALA A 97 6.29 -12.20 -7.81
N PRO A 98 6.78 -11.49 -6.79
CA PRO A 98 7.90 -10.57 -6.95
C PRO A 98 9.26 -11.30 -7.07
N TYR A 99 9.35 -12.51 -6.53
CA TYR A 99 10.57 -13.33 -6.48
C TYR A 99 10.30 -14.78 -6.87
N SER A 100 11.34 -15.47 -7.35
CA SER A 100 11.28 -16.93 -7.56
C SER A 100 11.70 -17.67 -6.30
N GLY A 101 11.06 -18.83 -6.03
CA GLY A 101 11.39 -19.73 -4.95
C GLY A 101 10.20 -20.14 -4.08
N GLU A 102 10.48 -20.91 -3.01
CA GLU A 102 9.45 -21.37 -2.09
C GLU A 102 8.92 -20.20 -1.26
N THR A 103 7.66 -19.87 -1.47
CA THR A 103 6.91 -18.85 -0.70
C THR A 103 5.96 -19.57 0.25
N GLU A 104 5.97 -19.19 1.51
CA GLU A 104 5.03 -19.66 2.51
C GLU A 104 3.91 -18.64 2.68
N PHE A 105 2.66 -19.09 2.65
CA PHE A 105 1.47 -18.27 2.84
C PHE A 105 0.84 -18.57 4.19
N GLU A 106 0.24 -17.56 4.80
CA GLU A 106 -0.56 -17.64 6.01
C GLU A 106 -1.93 -17.02 5.73
N LEU A 107 -2.99 -17.81 5.96
CA LEU A 107 -4.35 -17.33 5.98
C LEU A 107 -4.87 -17.37 7.41
N SER A 108 -5.20 -16.21 7.99
CA SER A 108 -5.96 -16.13 9.24
C SER A 108 -7.40 -15.73 8.94
N TYR A 109 -8.36 -16.38 9.61
CA TYR A 109 -9.79 -16.15 9.38
C TYR A 109 -10.64 -16.51 10.58
N ASP A 110 -11.78 -15.86 10.67
CA ASP A 110 -12.88 -16.06 11.61
C ASP A 110 -14.17 -15.55 10.89
N ASP A 111 -15.23 -16.32 10.67
CA ASP A 111 -15.54 -17.70 11.06
C ASP A 111 -14.97 -18.75 10.08
N GLY A 112 -15.36 -18.72 8.82
CA GLY A 112 -15.06 -19.72 7.81
C GLY A 112 -14.41 -19.17 6.55
N ALA A 113 -13.51 -19.98 5.96
CA ALA A 113 -12.89 -19.64 4.70
C ALA A 113 -12.58 -20.86 3.83
N ASN A 114 -12.61 -20.63 2.52
CA ASN A 114 -12.02 -21.48 1.50
C ASN A 114 -11.00 -20.67 0.69
N LEU A 115 -9.90 -21.32 0.30
CA LEU A 115 -8.89 -20.67 -0.55
C LEU A 115 -8.45 -21.64 -1.63
N TRP A 116 -8.43 -21.13 -2.87
CA TRP A 116 -7.84 -21.81 -4.03
C TRP A 116 -6.66 -20.97 -4.51
N PHE A 117 -5.54 -21.67 -4.73
CA PHE A 117 -4.32 -21.08 -5.26
C PHE A 117 -3.83 -21.90 -6.45
N ASP A 118 -3.63 -21.25 -7.59
CA ASP A 118 -3.22 -21.87 -8.87
C ASP A 118 -4.11 -23.09 -9.26
N GLY A 119 -5.42 -22.97 -9.00
CA GLY A 119 -6.44 -23.99 -9.28
C GLY A 119 -6.61 -25.06 -8.22
N GLU A 120 -5.74 -25.16 -7.24
CA GLU A 120 -5.84 -26.15 -6.15
C GLU A 120 -6.53 -25.52 -4.93
N GLN A 121 -7.47 -26.25 -4.31
CA GLN A 121 -8.07 -25.85 -3.03
C GLN A 121 -7.10 -26.17 -1.90
N VAL A 122 -6.53 -25.14 -1.29
CA VAL A 122 -5.52 -25.27 -0.22
C VAL A 122 -6.10 -25.05 1.17
N VAL A 123 -7.26 -24.41 1.26
CA VAL A 123 -8.04 -24.32 2.50
C VAL A 123 -9.49 -24.68 2.19
N ASP A 124 -10.01 -25.64 2.92
CA ASP A 124 -11.40 -26.09 2.88
C ASP A 124 -11.94 -26.13 4.30
N ASN A 125 -12.44 -25.00 4.78
CA ASN A 125 -12.95 -24.89 6.16
C ASN A 125 -14.09 -23.89 6.26
N PHE A 126 -15.19 -24.19 5.59
CA PHE A 126 -16.36 -23.33 5.54
C PHE A 126 -17.35 -23.67 6.67
N ARG A 127 -16.92 -23.48 7.92
CA ARG A 127 -17.72 -23.75 9.13
C ARG A 127 -17.44 -22.72 10.22
N ASN A 128 -18.49 -22.40 11.01
CA ASN A 128 -18.37 -21.50 12.15
C ASN A 128 -17.31 -22.02 13.17
N GLY A 129 -16.67 -21.11 13.87
CA GLY A 129 -15.74 -21.42 14.95
C GLY A 129 -14.78 -20.27 15.25
N PRO A 130 -13.89 -20.46 16.21
CA PRO A 130 -12.94 -19.43 16.59
C PRO A 130 -11.93 -19.16 15.46
N LYS A 131 -11.22 -18.06 15.59
CA LYS A 131 -10.09 -17.73 14.71
C LYS A 131 -9.19 -18.92 14.44
N ARG A 132 -8.86 -19.11 13.18
CA ARG A 132 -7.93 -20.14 12.69
C ARG A 132 -6.83 -19.52 11.86
N VAL A 133 -5.68 -20.18 11.87
CA VAL A 133 -4.53 -19.84 11.05
C VAL A 133 -4.09 -21.10 10.30
N VAL A 134 -3.96 -21.00 9.00
CA VAL A 134 -3.50 -22.08 8.12
C VAL A 134 -2.32 -21.57 7.30
N THR A 135 -1.26 -22.39 7.21
CA THR A 135 -0.11 -22.09 6.35
C THR A 135 0.01 -23.12 5.23
N PHE A 136 0.49 -22.66 4.08
CA PHE A 136 0.81 -23.53 2.95
C PHE A 136 1.98 -22.96 2.16
N LYS A 137 2.68 -23.82 1.39
CA LYS A 137 3.85 -23.42 0.62
C LYS A 137 3.63 -23.62 -0.87
N ARG A 138 4.20 -22.72 -1.69
CA ARG A 138 4.21 -22.82 -3.15
C ARG A 138 5.54 -22.32 -3.72
N ASN A 139 6.03 -23.03 -4.72
CA ASN A 139 7.17 -22.53 -5.50
C ASN A 139 6.67 -21.55 -6.56
N LEU A 140 7.07 -20.31 -6.43
CA LEU A 140 6.68 -19.25 -7.33
C LEU A 140 7.81 -18.89 -8.29
N VAL A 141 7.45 -18.28 -9.41
CA VAL A 141 8.38 -17.73 -10.42
C VAL A 141 8.14 -16.23 -10.53
N ALA A 142 9.18 -15.45 -10.39
CA ALA A 142 9.12 -13.98 -10.45
C ALA A 142 8.40 -13.49 -11.73
N GLY A 143 7.51 -12.54 -11.58
CA GLY A 143 6.70 -11.95 -12.65
C GLY A 143 5.52 -12.82 -13.14
N LYS A 144 5.45 -14.11 -12.74
CA LYS A 144 4.31 -14.98 -13.07
C LYS A 144 3.09 -14.62 -12.23
N SER A 145 1.92 -14.64 -12.86
CA SER A 145 0.62 -14.46 -12.20
C SER A 145 0.02 -15.82 -11.87
N TYR A 146 -0.43 -15.98 -10.64
CA TYR A 146 -1.05 -17.20 -10.11
C TYR A 146 -2.51 -16.93 -9.77
N PRO A 147 -3.47 -17.69 -10.33
CA PRO A 147 -4.87 -17.57 -9.98
C PRO A 147 -5.09 -17.67 -8.47
N LEU A 148 -5.88 -16.75 -7.93
CA LEU A 148 -6.30 -16.73 -6.53
C LEU A 148 -7.81 -16.59 -6.46
N LYS A 149 -8.44 -17.45 -5.66
CA LYS A 149 -9.83 -17.29 -5.23
C LYS A 149 -9.92 -17.51 -3.74
N ILE A 150 -10.58 -16.61 -3.05
CA ILE A 150 -10.85 -16.71 -1.61
C ILE A 150 -12.32 -16.49 -1.38
N GLU A 151 -12.93 -17.32 -0.58
CA GLU A 151 -14.28 -17.17 -0.05
C GLU A 151 -14.20 -17.15 1.47
N ALA A 152 -14.80 -16.15 2.08
CA ALA A 152 -14.85 -16.02 3.53
C ALA A 152 -16.23 -15.57 3.96
N TYR A 153 -16.66 -15.93 5.17
CA TYR A 153 -17.89 -15.44 5.75
C TYR A 153 -17.75 -15.19 7.24
N GLN A 154 -18.66 -14.33 7.71
CA GLN A 154 -18.88 -14.01 9.11
C GLN A 154 -20.32 -14.33 9.48
N ASP A 155 -20.54 -15.05 10.58
CA ASP A 155 -21.86 -15.41 11.11
C ASP A 155 -22.18 -14.73 12.45
N GLY A 156 -21.24 -13.98 13.01
CA GLY A 156 -21.43 -13.17 14.22
C GLY A 156 -20.22 -13.15 15.14
N GLY A 157 -20.17 -12.19 16.06
CA GLY A 157 -19.05 -12.02 16.99
C GLY A 157 -17.89 -11.18 16.42
N THR A 158 -16.70 -11.52 16.84
CA THR A 158 -15.46 -10.94 16.28
C THR A 158 -15.16 -11.56 14.93
N TRP A 159 -14.49 -10.82 14.07
CA TRP A 159 -14.03 -11.34 12.79
C TRP A 159 -12.62 -10.84 12.48
N GLU A 160 -11.89 -11.68 11.77
CA GLU A 160 -10.57 -11.37 11.25
C GLU A 160 -10.38 -12.08 9.91
N PHE A 161 -9.76 -11.42 8.98
CA PHE A 161 -9.40 -12.03 7.72
C PHE A 161 -8.11 -11.41 7.19
N ALA A 162 -7.05 -12.22 7.09
CA ALA A 162 -5.77 -11.75 6.56
C ALA A 162 -5.08 -12.83 5.73
N LEU A 163 -4.56 -12.42 4.57
CA LEU A 163 -3.67 -13.22 3.75
C LEU A 163 -2.28 -12.60 3.75
N LYS A 164 -1.32 -13.33 4.29
CA LYS A 164 0.07 -12.92 4.40
C LYS A 164 0.97 -13.90 3.68
N TRP A 165 2.18 -13.48 3.39
CA TRP A 165 3.22 -14.36 2.87
C TRP A 165 4.55 -14.14 3.54
N LYS A 166 5.39 -15.14 3.43
CA LYS A 166 6.80 -15.09 3.76
C LYS A 166 7.57 -15.46 2.50
N LEU A 167 8.24 -14.49 1.92
CA LEU A 167 8.96 -14.67 0.66
C LEU A 167 10.21 -15.53 0.83
N PRO A 168 10.69 -16.23 -0.23
CA PRO A 168 11.74 -17.25 -0.12
C PRO A 168 13.12 -16.71 0.23
N VAL A 169 13.32 -15.43 0.18
CA VAL A 169 14.66 -14.83 0.23
C VAL A 169 14.72 -13.81 1.36
N LYS A 170 15.82 -13.85 2.14
CA LYS A 170 16.35 -12.58 2.65
C LYS A 170 16.57 -11.72 1.43
N ILE A 171 15.70 -10.77 1.18
CA ILE A 171 15.95 -9.76 0.17
C ILE A 171 17.26 -9.13 0.58
N GLN A 172 18.27 -9.33 -0.24
CA GLN A 172 19.45 -8.54 -0.14
C GLN A 172 18.98 -7.12 -0.36
N GLU A 173 19.01 -6.31 0.70
CA GLU A 173 18.63 -4.90 0.58
C GLU A 173 19.38 -4.33 -0.62
N PRO A 174 18.72 -3.56 -1.49
CA PRO A 174 19.41 -2.98 -2.63
C PRO A 174 20.65 -2.25 -2.09
N ASP A 175 21.77 -2.39 -2.78
CA ASP A 175 22.94 -1.58 -2.47
C ASP A 175 22.52 -0.10 -2.59
N MET A 176 22.37 0.54 -1.44
CA MET A 176 21.91 1.93 -1.39
C MET A 176 22.86 2.84 -2.15
N SER A 177 24.14 2.49 -2.24
CA SER A 177 25.13 3.25 -3.00
C SER A 177 24.91 3.12 -4.51
N ALA A 178 24.60 1.91 -4.99
CA ALA A 178 24.27 1.67 -6.40
C ALA A 178 22.96 2.34 -6.79
N LEU A 179 21.93 2.24 -5.93
CA LEU A 179 20.65 2.91 -6.11
C LEU A 179 20.80 4.44 -6.20
N LEU A 180 21.52 5.03 -5.26
CA LEU A 180 21.79 6.46 -5.22
C LEU A 180 22.65 6.93 -6.39
N LYS A 181 23.59 6.09 -6.88
CA LYS A 181 24.35 6.39 -8.09
C LYS A 181 23.43 6.54 -9.30
N ARG A 182 22.43 5.67 -9.47
CA ARG A 182 21.42 5.83 -10.54
C ARG A 182 20.65 7.14 -10.44
N VAL A 183 20.22 7.49 -9.23
CA VAL A 183 19.54 8.77 -9.03
C VAL A 183 20.45 9.93 -9.39
N ARG A 184 21.68 9.93 -8.87
CA ARG A 184 22.63 11.03 -9.05
C ARG A 184 23.11 11.18 -10.49
N ASP A 185 23.48 10.07 -11.15
CA ASP A 185 24.24 10.09 -12.41
C ASP A 185 23.31 9.93 -13.63
N ASP A 186 22.29 9.07 -13.53
CA ASP A 186 21.37 8.76 -14.64
C ASP A 186 20.12 9.65 -14.67
N GLY A 187 19.84 10.38 -13.59
CA GLY A 187 18.65 11.22 -13.48
C GLY A 187 17.38 10.46 -13.09
N THR A 188 17.53 9.23 -12.61
CA THR A 188 16.40 8.41 -12.12
C THR A 188 15.67 9.11 -10.98
N LYS A 189 14.34 9.00 -10.96
CA LYS A 189 13.49 9.51 -9.87
C LYS A 189 13.22 8.35 -8.89
N LEU A 190 13.69 8.46 -7.66
CA LEU A 190 13.45 7.48 -6.60
C LEU A 190 12.21 7.90 -5.81
N MET A 191 11.14 7.11 -5.85
CA MET A 191 9.87 7.44 -5.22
C MET A 191 9.58 6.49 -4.06
N LEU A 192 9.66 6.99 -2.85
CA LEU A 192 9.42 6.28 -1.60
C LEU A 192 7.98 6.56 -1.15
N ILE A 193 7.02 5.73 -1.54
CA ILE A 193 5.59 5.98 -1.32
C ILE A 193 4.94 5.09 -0.25
N ASP A 194 5.68 4.12 0.25
CA ASP A 194 5.25 3.23 1.31
C ASP A 194 6.42 2.99 2.25
N ASN A 195 6.16 3.05 3.56
CA ASN A 195 7.20 2.95 4.58
C ASN A 195 8.37 3.94 4.38
N ALA A 196 8.06 5.16 3.98
CA ALA A 196 9.04 6.21 3.65
C ALA A 196 10.05 6.47 4.79
N GLU A 197 9.61 6.34 6.06
CA GLU A 197 10.49 6.47 7.23
C GLU A 197 11.67 5.49 7.19
N SER A 198 11.39 4.21 6.98
CA SER A 198 12.41 3.18 6.95
C SER A 198 13.44 3.46 5.84
N TRP A 199 12.95 3.83 4.66
CA TRP A 199 13.80 4.18 3.54
C TRP A 199 14.63 5.44 3.80
N MET A 200 14.01 6.50 4.34
CA MET A 200 14.73 7.72 4.66
C MET A 200 15.78 7.50 5.74
N SER A 201 15.52 6.62 6.70
CA SER A 201 16.50 6.20 7.71
C SER A 201 17.71 5.51 7.07
N LYS A 202 17.50 4.65 6.07
CA LYS A 202 18.58 3.99 5.32
C LYS A 202 19.38 4.98 4.47
N LEU A 203 18.71 5.88 3.77
CA LEU A 203 19.37 6.94 2.99
C LEU A 203 20.22 7.85 3.89
N ARG A 204 19.72 8.14 5.09
CA ARG A 204 20.48 8.88 6.09
C ARG A 204 21.71 8.13 6.56
N ALA A 205 21.59 6.82 6.80
CA ALA A 205 22.72 5.98 7.24
C ALA A 205 23.88 5.97 6.25
N VAL A 206 23.60 6.09 4.95
CA VAL A 206 24.64 6.20 3.90
C VAL A 206 25.01 7.66 3.56
N GLY A 207 24.56 8.62 4.35
CA GLY A 207 24.92 10.03 4.20
C GLY A 207 24.21 10.80 3.07
N ALA A 208 23.21 10.22 2.44
CA ALA A 208 22.52 10.87 1.31
C ALA A 208 21.63 12.02 1.78
N VAL A 209 21.04 11.94 2.96
CA VAL A 209 20.10 12.91 3.54
C VAL A 209 20.46 13.21 5.00
N PRO A 210 21.67 13.75 5.29
CA PRO A 210 22.20 13.82 6.66
C PRO A 210 21.37 14.71 7.61
N GLY A 211 20.71 15.73 7.09
CA GLY A 211 19.89 16.66 7.88
C GLY A 211 18.51 16.14 8.26
N TYR A 212 18.07 15.03 7.70
CA TYR A 212 16.73 14.50 7.93
C TYR A 212 16.59 13.86 9.30
N LYS A 213 15.56 14.22 10.00
CA LYS A 213 15.14 13.59 11.26
C LYS A 213 13.68 13.13 11.10
N VAL A 214 13.40 11.93 11.56
CA VAL A 214 12.03 11.44 11.64
C VAL A 214 11.39 11.97 12.91
N PHE A 215 10.22 12.53 12.75
CA PHE A 215 9.43 13.07 13.86
C PHE A 215 8.09 12.31 13.92
N HIS A 216 7.79 11.76 15.09
CA HIS A 216 6.51 11.13 15.39
C HIS A 216 5.62 12.10 16.15
N PRO A 217 4.67 12.76 15.48
CA PRO A 217 3.78 13.67 16.17
C PRO A 217 2.92 12.93 17.18
N SER A 218 2.70 13.50 18.35
CA SER A 218 1.80 12.93 19.34
C SER A 218 0.35 12.93 18.86
N LYS A 219 -0.39 11.89 19.18
CA LYS A 219 -1.73 11.57 18.65
C LYS A 219 -2.78 12.70 18.72
N ALA A 220 -2.65 13.65 19.63
CA ALA A 220 -3.76 14.51 20.02
C ALA A 220 -3.99 15.72 19.11
N TRP A 221 -3.00 16.18 18.36
CA TRP A 221 -3.07 17.48 17.68
C TRP A 221 -2.83 17.45 16.18
N VAL A 222 -2.28 16.40 15.68
CA VAL A 222 -1.75 16.34 14.32
C VAL A 222 -2.81 16.13 13.27
N GLY A 223 -3.92 15.58 13.70
CA GLY A 223 -5.01 15.17 12.82
C GLY A 223 -5.58 16.25 11.93
N SER A 224 -5.28 17.48 12.17
CA SER A 224 -5.98 18.57 11.49
C SER A 224 -5.08 19.67 10.96
N SER A 225 -3.78 19.62 11.20
CA SER A 225 -2.89 20.75 10.90
C SER A 225 -1.89 20.40 9.80
N PHE A 226 -2.37 20.30 8.58
CA PHE A 226 -1.53 20.08 7.40
C PHE A 226 -1.87 21.08 6.30
N MET A 227 -0.90 21.31 5.41
CA MET A 227 -1.05 22.16 4.23
C MET A 227 -0.53 21.41 3.01
N VAL A 228 -1.36 21.34 1.98
CA VAL A 228 -0.99 20.82 0.66
C VAL A 228 -0.69 22.01 -0.24
N ARG A 229 0.50 22.04 -0.80
CA ARG A 229 0.94 23.10 -1.70
C ARG A 229 0.60 22.77 -3.15
N GLU A 230 0.57 23.78 -3.98
CA GLU A 230 0.47 23.58 -5.43
C GLU A 230 1.71 22.85 -5.94
N HIS A 231 1.48 21.66 -6.50
CA HIS A 231 2.52 20.81 -7.08
C HIS A 231 1.87 19.83 -8.07
N PRO A 232 2.53 19.36 -9.12
CA PRO A 232 1.99 18.37 -10.06
C PRO A 232 1.42 17.10 -9.41
N PHE A 233 1.87 16.72 -8.22
CA PHE A 233 1.32 15.62 -7.44
C PHE A 233 -0.15 15.80 -7.05
N PHE A 234 -0.60 17.04 -6.98
CA PHE A 234 -1.94 17.42 -6.57
C PHE A 234 -2.74 18.10 -7.70
N ASN A 235 -2.36 17.87 -8.96
CA ASN A 235 -3.14 18.36 -10.10
C ASN A 235 -4.60 17.92 -10.00
N GLU A 236 -5.52 18.89 -10.24
CA GLU A 236 -6.97 18.72 -10.12
C GLU A 236 -7.47 18.39 -8.70
N LEU A 237 -6.65 18.62 -7.69
CA LEU A 237 -6.99 18.46 -6.28
C LEU A 237 -6.89 19.79 -5.55
N PRO A 238 -7.61 19.99 -4.44
CA PRO A 238 -7.53 21.23 -3.65
C PRO A 238 -6.13 21.45 -3.08
N VAL A 239 -5.59 22.65 -3.26
CA VAL A 239 -4.27 23.04 -2.77
C VAL A 239 -4.30 24.42 -2.09
N ASN A 240 -3.24 24.77 -1.39
CA ASN A 240 -3.05 26.07 -0.73
C ASN A 240 -4.15 26.43 0.30
N LYS A 241 -4.76 25.41 0.89
CA LYS A 241 -5.73 25.56 1.98
C LYS A 241 -5.26 24.78 3.18
N GLY A 242 -5.49 25.28 4.36
CA GLY A 242 -5.29 24.52 5.60
C GLY A 242 -6.42 23.53 5.81
N MET A 243 -6.08 22.37 6.36
CA MET A 243 -7.04 21.38 6.87
C MET A 243 -8.07 20.90 5.83
N ASN A 244 -7.65 20.63 4.61
CA ASN A 244 -8.53 20.03 3.60
C ASN A 244 -8.96 18.64 4.05
N TRP A 245 -10.21 18.47 4.41
CA TRP A 245 -10.75 17.21 4.90
C TRP A 245 -10.65 16.06 3.88
N GLU A 246 -10.52 16.37 2.58
CA GLU A 246 -10.32 15.42 1.49
C GLU A 246 -9.05 14.57 1.68
N TYR A 247 -8.04 15.14 2.32
CA TYR A 247 -6.75 14.47 2.60
C TYR A 247 -6.68 13.86 3.99
N GLN A 248 -7.67 14.11 4.83
CA GLN A 248 -7.62 13.76 6.25
C GLN A 248 -7.29 12.28 6.49
N ARG A 249 -7.85 11.38 5.69
CA ARG A 249 -7.58 9.94 5.79
C ARG A 249 -6.17 9.55 5.34
N LEU A 250 -5.53 10.38 4.54
CA LEU A 250 -4.18 10.13 4.03
C LEU A 250 -3.09 10.66 4.95
N VAL A 251 -3.40 11.69 5.74
CA VAL A 251 -2.45 12.39 6.60
C VAL A 251 -2.64 11.97 8.05
N VAL A 252 -3.83 11.55 8.42
CA VAL A 252 -4.27 11.36 9.79
C VAL A 252 -5.18 10.18 9.92
N TYR A 253 -4.99 9.42 10.90
CA TYR A 253 -5.83 8.55 11.70
C TYR A 253 -5.24 7.16 11.93
N ASP A 254 -5.27 6.75 13.17
CA ASP A 254 -5.13 5.42 13.72
C ASP A 254 -3.73 4.79 13.76
N GLY A 255 -2.72 5.55 14.12
CA GLY A 255 -1.52 4.89 14.54
C GLY A 255 -0.21 5.65 14.40
N PRO A 256 0.90 5.05 14.79
CA PRO A 256 2.23 5.67 14.79
C PRO A 256 2.85 5.85 13.40
N LYS A 257 2.07 5.82 12.34
CA LYS A 257 2.57 5.78 10.95
C LYS A 257 2.67 7.15 10.27
N HIS A 258 2.26 8.23 10.93
CA HIS A 258 2.26 9.55 10.31
C HIS A 258 3.49 10.31 10.78
N PHE A 259 4.50 10.34 9.93
CA PHE A 259 5.71 11.08 10.21
C PHE A 259 5.78 12.31 9.32
N GLY A 260 6.20 13.38 9.94
CA GLY A 260 6.84 14.45 9.22
C GLY A 260 8.35 14.24 9.29
N LEU A 261 9.04 14.66 8.29
CA LEU A 261 10.49 14.80 8.33
C LEU A 261 10.81 16.22 8.78
N TYR A 262 11.70 16.32 9.75
CA TYR A 262 12.05 17.60 10.39
C TYR A 262 13.37 18.12 9.84
N GLU A 263 13.46 19.45 9.70
CA GLU A 263 14.64 20.15 9.20
C GLU A 263 15.11 19.66 7.83
N MET A 264 14.49 20.19 6.81
CA MET A 264 14.77 19.83 5.44
C MET A 264 15.54 20.98 4.80
N GLN A 265 16.78 20.76 4.46
CA GLN A 265 17.57 21.71 3.70
C GLN A 265 17.63 21.25 2.24
N GLY A 266 17.17 22.12 1.34
CA GLY A 266 17.28 21.90 -0.10
C GLY A 266 16.20 21.03 -0.73
N GLU A 267 15.11 20.76 -0.02
CA GLU A 267 13.94 20.09 -0.57
C GLU A 267 12.85 21.06 -0.96
N GLU A 268 11.92 20.56 -1.78
CA GLU A 268 10.64 21.19 -2.04
C GLU A 268 9.56 20.50 -1.19
N PRO A 269 9.08 21.14 -0.11
CA PRO A 269 8.01 20.58 0.71
C PRO A 269 6.68 20.72 -0.02
N VAL A 270 6.01 19.61 -0.29
CA VAL A 270 4.72 19.55 -0.99
C VAL A 270 3.56 19.42 -0.01
N VAL A 271 3.70 18.58 1.02
CA VAL A 271 2.74 18.50 2.13
C VAL A 271 3.48 18.73 3.43
N SER A 272 3.07 19.77 4.15
CA SER A 272 3.61 20.11 5.45
C SER A 272 2.61 19.80 6.56
N LEU A 273 3.11 19.34 7.70
CA LEU A 273 2.35 19.07 8.91
C LEU A 273 2.84 19.97 10.03
N VAL A 274 1.91 20.46 10.85
CA VAL A 274 2.24 21.14 12.12
C VAL A 274 2.06 20.14 13.24
N GLY A 275 3.15 19.78 13.90
CA GLY A 275 3.16 18.78 14.98
C GLY A 275 3.16 19.36 16.38
N SER A 276 2.68 18.59 17.34
CA SER A 276 2.76 18.86 18.79
C SER A 276 3.89 17.98 19.38
N PRO A 277 4.52 18.38 20.50
CA PRO A 277 4.15 19.46 21.39
C PRO A 277 4.77 20.83 21.08
N PHE A 278 5.68 20.92 20.11
CA PHE A 278 6.49 22.13 19.94
C PHE A 278 6.09 22.98 18.72
N HIS A 279 4.92 22.73 18.13
CA HIS A 279 4.47 23.42 16.91
C HIS A 279 5.49 23.36 15.77
N GLN A 280 6.20 22.25 15.67
CA GLN A 280 7.19 22.03 14.62
C GLN A 280 6.50 21.78 13.27
N ILE A 281 7.05 22.38 12.24
CA ILE A 281 6.62 22.11 10.88
C ILE A 281 7.47 20.97 10.34
N THR A 282 6.80 19.94 9.85
CA THR A 282 7.42 18.77 9.27
C THR A 282 6.89 18.54 7.86
N THR A 283 7.60 17.78 7.04
CA THR A 283 7.18 17.47 5.68
C THR A 283 6.71 16.01 5.58
N SER A 284 5.49 15.81 5.10
CA SER A 284 4.93 14.49 4.82
C SER A 284 5.16 14.05 3.37
N VAL A 285 5.19 14.98 2.45
CA VAL A 285 5.55 14.75 1.05
C VAL A 285 6.56 15.79 0.65
N GLY A 286 7.69 15.34 0.15
CA GLY A 286 8.76 16.23 -0.29
C GLY A 286 9.52 15.70 -1.50
N VAL A 287 10.15 16.61 -2.21
CA VAL A 287 10.99 16.34 -3.38
C VAL A 287 12.39 16.86 -3.10
N LEU A 288 13.35 15.97 -3.02
CA LEU A 288 14.75 16.30 -2.76
C LEU A 288 15.56 16.16 -4.06
N PRO A 289 16.17 17.22 -4.56
CA PRO A 289 17.17 17.11 -5.64
C PRO A 289 18.36 16.23 -5.20
N TYR A 290 18.76 15.32 -6.05
CA TYR A 290 19.95 14.48 -5.80
C TYR A 290 20.71 14.22 -7.09
N GLY A 291 21.76 14.99 -7.31
CA GLY A 291 22.50 14.99 -8.58
C GLY A 291 21.60 15.39 -9.76
N LYS A 292 21.52 14.54 -10.79
CA LYS A 292 20.66 14.75 -11.96
C LYS A 292 19.21 14.31 -11.70
N GLY A 293 18.98 13.46 -10.72
CA GLY A 293 17.68 12.91 -10.37
C GLY A 293 17.06 13.54 -9.15
N LYS A 294 16.05 12.89 -8.62
CA LYS A 294 15.28 13.36 -7.46
C LYS A 294 14.89 12.20 -6.57
N ILE A 295 14.84 12.46 -5.27
CA ILE A 295 14.26 11.55 -4.27
C ILE A 295 12.93 12.15 -3.85
N VAL A 296 11.86 11.43 -4.06
CA VAL A 296 10.51 11.77 -3.59
C VAL A 296 10.19 10.88 -2.41
N PHE A 297 9.76 11.43 -1.32
CA PHE A 297 9.21 10.67 -0.20
C PHE A 297 7.79 11.11 0.08
N SER A 298 6.95 10.16 0.45
CA SER A 298 5.56 10.38 0.80
C SER A 298 5.19 9.48 1.97
N SER A 299 4.79 10.09 3.08
CA SER A 299 4.21 9.40 4.23
C SER A 299 2.68 9.36 4.17
N LEU A 300 2.09 9.73 3.04
CA LEU A 300 0.65 9.61 2.85
C LEU A 300 0.26 8.13 2.79
N ASP A 301 -0.81 7.80 3.49
CA ASP A 301 -1.37 6.44 3.52
C ASP A 301 -2.17 6.15 2.24
N LEU A 302 -1.47 6.15 1.09
CA LEU A 302 -2.11 6.03 -0.22
C LEU A 302 -2.62 4.61 -0.48
N LEU A 303 -1.77 3.60 -0.32
CA LEU A 303 -2.07 2.24 -0.74
C LEU A 303 -3.28 1.63 -0.03
N PRO A 304 -3.41 1.71 1.30
CA PRO A 304 -4.59 1.20 1.99
C PRO A 304 -5.88 1.94 1.61
N ASN A 305 -5.76 3.18 1.15
CA ASN A 305 -6.91 4.02 0.81
C ASN A 305 -7.31 3.97 -0.67
N LEU A 306 -6.60 3.22 -1.53
CA LEU A 306 -6.94 3.11 -2.96
C LEU A 306 -8.30 2.44 -3.23
N SER A 307 -8.78 1.64 -2.31
CA SER A 307 -10.02 0.86 -2.45
C SER A 307 -11.26 1.51 -1.84
N LEU A 308 -11.13 2.66 -1.16
CA LEU A 308 -12.27 3.31 -0.54
C LEU A 308 -13.19 3.95 -1.57
N ASP A 309 -14.48 3.66 -1.49
CA ASP A 309 -15.52 4.15 -2.44
C ASP A 309 -16.23 5.44 -2.01
N SER A 310 -15.82 6.05 -0.92
CA SER A 310 -16.41 7.33 -0.51
C SER A 310 -15.89 8.49 -1.37
N LYS A 311 -16.62 9.58 -1.53
CA LYS A 311 -16.19 10.71 -2.37
C LYS A 311 -14.78 11.28 -2.12
N PRO A 312 -14.10 11.06 -0.98
CA PRO A 312 -12.64 11.24 -0.91
C PRO A 312 -11.84 10.06 -1.49
N ALA A 313 -12.45 8.98 -1.91
CA ALA A 313 -11.76 7.77 -2.34
C ALA A 313 -11.00 7.92 -3.66
N ASN A 314 -11.41 8.83 -4.49
CA ASN A 314 -10.66 9.12 -5.72
C ASN A 314 -9.37 9.91 -5.46
N VAL A 315 -9.22 10.52 -4.27
CA VAL A 315 -8.05 11.32 -3.94
C VAL A 315 -6.76 10.49 -3.93
N PRO A 316 -6.65 9.35 -3.21
CA PRO A 316 -5.44 8.54 -3.26
C PRO A 316 -5.12 8.00 -4.65
N LYS A 317 -6.13 7.58 -5.42
CA LYS A 317 -5.96 7.14 -6.81
C LYS A 317 -5.41 8.29 -7.68
N LYS A 318 -5.97 9.47 -7.54
CA LYS A 318 -5.54 10.66 -8.27
C LYS A 318 -4.10 11.04 -7.93
N ILE A 319 -3.75 11.06 -6.64
CA ILE A 319 -2.38 11.35 -6.21
C ILE A 319 -1.41 10.32 -6.78
N LEU A 320 -1.71 9.03 -6.72
CA LEU A 320 -0.84 8.00 -7.27
C LEU A 320 -0.68 8.14 -8.78
N CYS A 321 -1.75 8.41 -9.52
CA CYS A 321 -1.69 8.72 -10.95
C CYS A 321 -0.80 9.93 -11.23
N ASN A 322 -0.95 10.99 -10.45
CA ASN A 322 -0.14 12.20 -10.61
C ASN A 322 1.34 11.92 -10.30
N TYR A 323 1.64 11.09 -9.29
CA TYR A 323 3.01 10.68 -9.00
C TYR A 323 3.64 9.95 -10.19
N LEU A 324 2.94 8.98 -10.76
CA LEU A 324 3.42 8.20 -11.90
C LEU A 324 3.56 9.08 -13.16
N LYS A 325 2.59 9.95 -13.42
CA LYS A 325 2.66 10.92 -14.52
C LYS A 325 3.89 11.83 -14.39
N TRP A 326 4.11 12.38 -13.20
CA TRP A 326 5.27 13.23 -12.94
C TRP A 326 6.60 12.47 -13.08
N ALA A 327 6.62 11.17 -12.73
CA ALA A 327 7.80 10.34 -12.82
C ALA A 327 8.17 9.97 -14.27
N THR A 328 7.17 9.75 -15.14
CA THR A 328 7.35 9.16 -16.48
C THR A 328 7.10 10.13 -17.62
N ASP A 329 6.47 11.28 -17.37
CA ASP A 329 5.91 12.18 -18.39
C ASP A 329 4.88 11.52 -19.33
N VAL A 330 4.39 10.32 -18.97
CA VAL A 330 3.36 9.57 -19.70
C VAL A 330 1.98 9.95 -19.17
N PRO A 331 0.97 10.19 -20.03
CA PRO A 331 -0.40 10.41 -19.58
C PRO A 331 -0.93 9.17 -18.84
N MET A 332 -1.11 9.29 -17.53
CA MET A 332 -1.76 8.28 -16.70
C MET A 332 -3.20 8.70 -16.42
N THR A 333 -4.12 7.75 -16.47
CA THR A 333 -5.52 7.97 -16.13
C THR A 333 -5.93 7.08 -14.97
N GLU A 334 -6.92 7.53 -14.19
CA GLU A 334 -7.45 6.75 -13.06
C GLU A 334 -8.06 5.40 -13.49
N THR A 335 -8.29 5.20 -14.78
CA THR A 335 -8.76 3.92 -15.33
C THR A 335 -7.83 2.75 -15.08
N TYR A 336 -6.56 3.00 -14.80
CA TYR A 336 -5.61 1.95 -14.39
C TYR A 336 -5.90 1.38 -12.99
N PHE A 337 -6.75 2.05 -12.21
CA PHE A 337 -7.09 1.68 -10.83
C PHE A 337 -8.61 1.45 -10.64
N LYS A 338 -9.33 1.30 -11.73
CA LYS A 338 -10.77 0.98 -11.70
C LYS A 338 -11.01 -0.43 -11.27
#